data_ee4442357f7369bdc8eb88719b0b3407
#
_entry.id   ee4442357f7369bdc8eb88719b0b3407
#
_cell.length_a   1.000
_cell.length_b   1.000
_cell.length_c   1.000
_cell.angle_alpha   90.00
_cell.angle_beta   90.00
_cell.angle_gamma   90.00
#
_symmetry.space_group_name_H-M   'P 1'
#
loop_
_entity.id
_entity.type
_entity.pdbx_description
1 polymer ?
#
loop_
_entity_poly.entity_id
_entity_poly.type
_entity_poly.pdbx_seq_one_letter_code
_entity_poly.pdbx_strand_id
1 'polypeptide(L)'
;FGTGHCLKQLAEAVGEEGKVYGIDISSGMLAISRRRLERAGLWNRVELTCDDATKMPYTDNKFDAVFTSFALELFDLPEIPQVLSEIKRVLKPNGRIGVVSMSKEGGTSILVRSYEWMHEKLPQYVDCRPIYVEQSIKDAGFVIQHKERVSLLGLPGDIVIGTKPIS
;
A
#
# COMPACT_ATOMS: atom_id res chain seq x y z
N PHE A 1 2.21 2.38 6.75
CA PHE A 1 3.35 3.29 6.40
C PHE A 1 4.72 2.78 6.88
N GLY A 2 4.75 1.72 7.67
CA GLY A 2 5.98 1.10 8.14
C GLY A 2 6.93 2.08 8.82
N THR A 3 8.22 2.02 8.49
CA THR A 3 9.26 2.87 9.08
C THR A 3 9.34 4.29 8.49
N GLY A 4 8.39 4.70 7.63
CA GLY A 4 8.24 6.07 7.13
C GLY A 4 9.18 6.49 5.99
N HIS A 5 9.84 5.54 5.30
CA HIS A 5 10.67 5.89 4.13
C HIS A 5 9.83 6.45 2.99
N CYS A 6 8.74 5.75 2.63
CA CYS A 6 7.82 6.22 1.59
C CYS A 6 7.12 7.53 1.99
N LEU A 7 6.74 7.67 3.27
CA LEU A 7 6.14 8.92 3.77
C LEU A 7 7.06 10.13 3.57
N LYS A 8 8.36 9.98 3.82
CA LYS A 8 9.34 11.04 3.59
C LYS A 8 9.35 11.44 2.11
N GLN A 9 9.47 10.47 1.20
CA GLN A 9 9.48 10.73 -0.24
C GLN A 9 8.19 11.37 -0.73
N LEU A 10 7.04 10.90 -0.23
CA LEU A 10 5.74 11.49 -0.54
C LEU A 10 5.63 12.92 -0.03
N ALA A 11 6.09 13.22 1.19
CA ALA A 11 6.05 14.56 1.78
C ALA A 11 6.98 15.55 1.04
N GLU A 12 8.08 15.06 0.46
CA GLU A 12 8.94 15.85 -0.44
C GLU A 12 8.23 16.10 -1.78
N ALA A 13 7.59 15.09 -2.34
CA ALA A 13 6.95 15.15 -3.67
C ALA A 13 5.69 16.01 -3.72
N VAL A 14 4.88 16.07 -2.66
CA VAL A 14 3.65 16.88 -2.62
C VAL A 14 3.91 18.38 -2.49
N GLY A 15 5.15 18.79 -2.20
CA GLY A 15 5.53 20.19 -2.06
C GLY A 15 5.05 20.84 -0.76
N GLU A 16 5.13 22.16 -0.72
CA GLU A 16 4.86 22.94 0.52
C GLU A 16 3.38 23.01 0.85
N GLU A 17 2.51 23.07 -0.14
CA GLU A 17 1.05 23.16 -0.01
C GLU A 17 0.39 21.77 0.14
N GLY A 18 1.13 20.71 -0.16
CA GLY A 18 0.61 19.35 -0.12
C GLY A 18 0.67 18.74 1.28
N LYS A 19 -0.26 17.79 1.55
CA LYS A 19 -0.34 17.07 2.82
C LYS A 19 -0.39 15.57 2.60
N VAL A 20 0.38 14.82 3.39
CA VAL A 20 0.42 13.36 3.38
C VAL A 20 -0.23 12.83 4.64
N TYR A 21 -1.11 11.85 4.48
CA TYR A 21 -1.74 11.13 5.57
C TYR A 21 -1.23 9.69 5.56
N GLY A 22 -0.82 9.19 6.70
CA GLY A 22 -0.39 7.81 6.85
C GLY A 22 -1.26 7.07 7.86
N ILE A 23 -1.64 5.82 7.53
CA ILE A 23 -2.33 4.91 8.45
C ILE A 23 -1.52 3.64 8.62
N ASP A 24 -1.41 3.15 9.84
CA ASP A 24 -0.72 1.91 10.21
C ASP A 24 -1.27 1.43 11.56
N ILE A 25 -1.44 0.14 11.72
CA ILE A 25 -1.95 -0.44 12.96
C ILE A 25 -0.90 -0.43 14.09
N SER A 26 0.37 -0.27 13.75
CA SER A 26 1.49 -0.35 14.69
C SER A 26 1.85 1.00 15.29
N SER A 27 1.62 1.18 16.58
CA SER A 27 2.10 2.35 17.34
C SER A 27 3.63 2.48 17.34
N GLY A 28 4.36 1.36 17.25
CA GLY A 28 5.81 1.34 17.13
C GLY A 28 6.28 1.94 15.80
N MET A 29 5.60 1.60 14.68
CA MET A 29 5.89 2.17 13.36
C MET A 29 5.55 3.67 13.32
N LEU A 30 4.48 4.09 13.98
CA LEU A 30 4.13 5.51 14.15
C LEU A 30 5.27 6.28 14.82
N ALA A 31 5.80 5.78 15.94
CA ALA A 31 6.88 6.44 16.66
C ALA A 31 8.18 6.54 15.83
N ILE A 32 8.52 5.48 15.07
CA ILE A 32 9.70 5.46 14.20
C ILE A 32 9.53 6.46 13.05
N SER A 33 8.38 6.43 12.39
CA SER A 33 8.07 7.30 11.25
C SER A 33 8.05 8.77 11.67
N ARG A 34 7.44 9.08 12.82
CA ARG A 34 7.43 10.43 13.37
C ARG A 34 8.84 10.96 13.56
N ARG A 35 9.72 10.23 14.26
CA ARG A 35 11.12 10.64 14.46
C ARG A 35 11.87 10.88 13.15
N ARG A 36 11.60 10.06 12.13
CA ARG A 36 12.21 10.22 10.81
C ARG A 36 11.77 11.51 10.13
N LEU A 37 10.47 11.80 10.15
CA LEU A 37 9.88 12.99 9.56
C LEU A 37 10.30 14.27 10.29
N GLU A 38 10.37 14.24 11.63
CA GLU A 38 10.88 15.35 12.45
C GLU A 38 12.34 15.67 12.10
N ARG A 39 13.21 14.65 12.00
CA ARG A 39 14.62 14.82 11.60
C ARG A 39 14.80 15.34 10.18
N ALA A 40 13.85 15.06 9.29
CA ALA A 40 13.84 15.55 7.92
C ALA A 40 13.19 16.94 7.76
N GLY A 41 12.64 17.54 8.83
CA GLY A 41 11.92 18.81 8.77
C GLY A 41 10.57 18.76 8.05
N LEU A 42 9.98 17.55 7.90
CA LEU A 42 8.77 17.31 7.10
C LEU A 42 7.53 17.02 7.95
N TRP A 43 7.65 17.07 9.28
CA TRP A 43 6.56 16.70 10.17
C TRP A 43 5.30 17.55 9.98
N ASN A 44 5.45 18.82 9.64
CA ASN A 44 4.33 19.74 9.39
C ASN A 44 3.49 19.39 8.15
N ARG A 45 4.03 18.55 7.25
CA ARG A 45 3.34 18.09 6.01
C ARG A 45 2.68 16.74 6.18
N VAL A 46 2.87 16.06 7.30
CA VAL A 46 2.42 14.67 7.48
C VAL A 46 1.54 14.53 8.70
N GLU A 47 0.44 13.81 8.55
CA GLU A 47 -0.45 13.40 9.64
C GLU A 47 -0.47 11.88 9.71
N LEU A 48 -0.14 11.33 10.88
CA LEU A 48 -0.08 9.88 11.09
C LEU A 48 -1.21 9.42 12.01
N THR A 49 -1.90 8.38 11.60
CA THR A 49 -2.98 7.73 12.35
C THR A 49 -2.61 6.30 12.66
N CYS A 50 -2.75 5.89 13.92
CA CYS A 50 -2.60 4.49 14.33
C CYS A 50 -3.99 3.86 14.36
N ASP A 51 -4.38 3.20 13.25
CA ASP A 51 -5.72 2.62 13.10
C ASP A 51 -5.72 1.52 12.01
N ASP A 52 -6.84 0.83 11.87
CA ASP A 52 -7.04 -0.25 10.91
C ASP A 52 -7.47 0.29 9.53
N ALA A 53 -6.76 -0.14 8.48
CA ALA A 53 -7.07 0.27 7.12
C ALA A 53 -8.31 -0.44 6.53
N THR A 54 -8.87 -1.45 7.19
CA THR A 54 -10.17 -2.04 6.83
C THR A 54 -11.34 -1.11 7.17
N LYS A 55 -11.11 -0.08 8.02
CA LYS A 55 -12.07 0.94 8.40
C LYS A 55 -11.37 2.27 8.63
N MET A 56 -11.01 2.95 7.56
CA MET A 56 -10.24 4.20 7.64
C MET A 56 -11.03 5.34 8.29
N PRO A 57 -10.45 6.08 9.25
CA PRO A 57 -11.11 7.20 9.93
C PRO A 57 -11.09 8.49 9.09
N TYR A 58 -11.32 8.37 7.80
CA TYR A 58 -11.35 9.48 6.86
C TYR A 58 -12.71 9.59 6.16
N THR A 59 -13.09 10.81 5.82
CA THR A 59 -14.33 11.08 5.07
C THR A 59 -14.22 10.60 3.62
N ASP A 60 -15.36 10.37 3.00
CA ASP A 60 -15.45 10.05 1.57
C ASP A 60 -14.83 11.15 0.72
N ASN A 61 -14.22 10.77 -0.39
CA ASN A 61 -13.66 11.68 -1.39
C ASN A 61 -12.66 12.71 -0.82
N LYS A 62 -11.86 12.31 0.16
CA LYS A 62 -10.87 13.18 0.81
C LYS A 62 -9.57 13.33 -0.01
N PHE A 63 -9.07 12.24 -0.58
CA PHE A 63 -7.73 12.16 -1.15
C PHE A 63 -7.69 12.22 -2.67
N ASP A 64 -6.69 12.90 -3.20
CA ASP A 64 -6.38 12.94 -4.64
C ASP A 64 -5.67 11.66 -5.09
N ALA A 65 -4.88 11.07 -4.20
CA ALA A 65 -4.18 9.81 -4.45
C ALA A 65 -4.01 9.01 -3.14
N VAL A 66 -3.98 7.67 -3.27
CA VAL A 66 -3.60 6.74 -2.22
C VAL A 66 -2.47 5.87 -2.73
N PHE A 67 -1.46 5.66 -1.89
CA PHE A 67 -0.32 4.80 -2.20
C PHE A 67 -0.18 3.72 -1.13
N THR A 68 0.04 2.48 -1.56
CA THR A 68 0.34 1.35 -0.69
C THR A 68 1.52 0.55 -1.25
N SER A 69 2.46 0.19 -0.38
CA SER A 69 3.66 -0.54 -0.74
C SER A 69 3.90 -1.65 0.28
N PHE A 70 3.90 -2.88 -0.18
CA PHE A 70 4.09 -4.09 0.65
C PHE A 70 3.18 -4.11 1.88
N ALA A 71 1.92 -3.73 1.71
CA ALA A 71 0.94 -3.69 2.79
C ALA A 71 -0.31 -4.52 2.49
N LEU A 72 -0.78 -4.59 1.24
CA LEU A 72 -1.97 -5.38 0.90
C LEU A 72 -1.77 -6.87 1.14
N GLU A 73 -0.57 -7.38 0.94
CA GLU A 73 -0.19 -8.77 1.19
C GLU A 73 -0.12 -9.15 2.67
N LEU A 74 -0.21 -8.19 3.58
CA LEU A 74 -0.22 -8.44 5.04
C LEU A 74 -1.64 -8.68 5.58
N PHE A 75 -2.66 -8.28 4.82
CA PHE A 75 -4.05 -8.54 5.18
C PHE A 75 -4.47 -9.97 4.85
N ASP A 76 -5.43 -10.51 5.58
CA ASP A 76 -6.07 -11.75 5.21
C ASP A 76 -6.83 -11.62 3.88
N LEU A 77 -6.89 -12.71 3.10
CA LEU A 77 -7.51 -12.66 1.77
C LEU A 77 -8.93 -12.07 1.75
N PRO A 78 -9.81 -12.34 2.75
CA PRO A 78 -11.13 -11.72 2.82
C PRO A 78 -11.10 -10.22 3.17
N GLU A 79 -10.01 -9.71 3.75
CA GLU A 79 -9.87 -8.30 4.15
C GLU A 79 -9.39 -7.41 3.00
N ILE A 80 -8.63 -7.97 2.04
CA ILE A 80 -8.12 -7.20 0.89
C ILE A 80 -9.22 -6.46 0.14
N PRO A 81 -10.38 -7.06 -0.20
CA PRO A 81 -11.50 -6.33 -0.80
C PRO A 81 -12.04 -5.20 0.09
N GLN A 82 -12.03 -5.37 1.42
CA GLN A 82 -12.49 -4.35 2.36
C GLN A 82 -11.55 -3.14 2.35
N VAL A 83 -10.24 -3.38 2.43
CA VAL A 83 -9.21 -2.32 2.34
C VAL A 83 -9.31 -1.57 1.01
N LEU A 84 -9.46 -2.28 -0.11
CA LEU A 84 -9.60 -1.66 -1.43
C LEU A 84 -10.91 -0.87 -1.56
N SER A 85 -12.00 -1.32 -0.93
CA SER A 85 -13.26 -0.59 -0.85
C SER A 85 -13.11 0.72 -0.06
N GLU A 86 -12.42 0.68 1.09
CA GLU A 86 -12.11 1.86 1.88
C GLU A 86 -11.21 2.84 1.10
N ILE A 87 -10.17 2.35 0.42
CA ILE A 87 -9.33 3.17 -0.46
C ILE A 87 -10.20 3.85 -1.53
N LYS A 88 -11.11 3.11 -2.15
CA LYS A 88 -12.03 3.67 -3.15
C LYS A 88 -12.98 4.71 -2.55
N ARG A 89 -13.50 4.48 -1.34
CA ARG A 89 -14.38 5.42 -0.63
C ARG A 89 -13.68 6.76 -0.36
N VAL A 90 -12.46 6.71 0.17
CA VAL A 90 -11.73 7.92 0.56
C VAL A 90 -11.09 8.67 -0.62
N LEU A 91 -10.92 8.03 -1.78
CA LEU A 91 -10.45 8.68 -3.00
C LEU A 91 -11.53 9.56 -3.63
N LYS A 92 -11.16 10.74 -4.08
CA LYS A 92 -11.98 11.60 -4.94
C LYS A 92 -12.31 10.88 -6.26
N PRO A 93 -13.42 11.27 -6.96
CA PRO A 93 -13.60 10.89 -8.37
C PRO A 93 -12.35 11.25 -9.18
N ASN A 94 -11.91 10.38 -10.08
CA ASN A 94 -10.63 10.45 -10.79
C ASN A 94 -9.37 10.37 -9.90
N GLY A 95 -9.50 10.17 -8.61
CA GLY A 95 -8.38 9.93 -7.71
C GLY A 95 -7.64 8.64 -8.07
N ARG A 96 -6.35 8.61 -7.81
CA ARG A 96 -5.46 7.51 -8.22
C ARG A 96 -5.08 6.62 -7.04
N ILE A 97 -5.03 5.32 -7.30
CA ILE A 97 -4.40 4.34 -6.43
C ILE A 97 -3.08 3.87 -7.05
N GLY A 98 -2.01 3.87 -6.26
CA GLY A 98 -0.74 3.23 -6.60
C GLY A 98 -0.45 2.09 -5.63
N VAL A 99 -0.17 0.91 -6.16
CA VAL A 99 0.13 -0.30 -5.38
C VAL A 99 1.46 -0.88 -5.82
N VAL A 100 2.33 -1.13 -4.86
CA VAL A 100 3.53 -1.95 -5.04
C VAL A 100 3.39 -3.15 -4.13
N SER A 101 3.47 -4.35 -4.68
CA SER A 101 3.30 -5.59 -3.92
C SER A 101 4.03 -6.75 -4.57
N MET A 102 4.27 -7.81 -3.81
CA MET A 102 4.78 -9.06 -4.37
C MET A 102 3.73 -9.70 -5.26
N SER A 103 4.15 -10.08 -6.48
CA SER A 103 3.26 -10.64 -7.49
C SER A 103 3.18 -12.15 -7.41
N LYS A 104 1.96 -12.68 -7.46
CA LYS A 104 1.69 -14.11 -7.69
C LYS A 104 1.74 -14.49 -9.17
N GLU A 105 1.68 -13.53 -10.07
CA GLU A 105 1.76 -13.76 -11.50
C GLU A 105 3.21 -14.07 -11.93
N GLY A 106 3.38 -15.13 -12.73
CA GLY A 106 4.69 -15.59 -13.20
C GLY A 106 5.47 -16.46 -12.21
N GLY A 107 4.83 -16.90 -11.13
CA GLY A 107 5.41 -17.67 -10.04
C GLY A 107 5.68 -19.15 -10.33
N THR A 108 6.21 -19.52 -11.52
CA THR A 108 6.75 -20.86 -11.77
C THR A 108 8.22 -21.00 -11.31
N SER A 109 8.83 -19.94 -10.84
CA SER A 109 10.21 -19.97 -10.31
C SER A 109 10.26 -20.82 -9.03
N ILE A 110 11.30 -21.64 -8.92
CA ILE A 110 11.62 -22.43 -7.70
C ILE A 110 11.67 -21.51 -6.48
N LEU A 111 12.12 -20.25 -6.65
CA LEU A 111 12.19 -19.25 -5.59
C LEU A 111 10.79 -18.85 -5.05
N VAL A 112 9.81 -18.67 -5.90
CA VAL A 112 8.44 -18.35 -5.46
C VAL A 112 7.81 -19.53 -4.73
N ARG A 113 7.98 -20.75 -5.24
CA ARG A 113 7.51 -21.98 -4.58
C ARG A 113 8.18 -22.21 -3.24
N SER A 114 9.48 -21.96 -3.14
CA SER A 114 10.21 -22.06 -1.87
C SER A 114 9.78 -20.98 -0.87
N TYR A 115 9.46 -19.78 -1.35
CA TYR A 115 8.92 -18.68 -0.55
C TYR A 115 7.50 -19.00 -0.04
N GLU A 116 6.61 -19.49 -0.89
CA GLU A 116 5.26 -19.93 -0.50
C GLU A 116 5.33 -21.09 0.53
N TRP A 117 6.19 -22.07 0.30
CA TRP A 117 6.42 -23.15 1.26
C TRP A 117 6.96 -22.65 2.61
N MET A 118 7.89 -21.68 2.58
CA MET A 118 8.44 -21.08 3.79
C MET A 118 7.40 -20.25 4.54
N HIS A 119 6.51 -19.54 3.83
CA HIS A 119 5.38 -18.84 4.42
C HIS A 119 4.40 -19.81 5.12
N GLU A 120 4.09 -20.96 4.50
CA GLU A 120 3.22 -21.97 5.11
C GLU A 120 3.83 -22.61 6.36
N LYS A 121 5.14 -22.82 6.39
CA LYS A 121 5.84 -23.52 7.48
C LYS A 121 6.32 -22.59 8.59
N LEU A 122 6.63 -21.36 8.28
CA LEU A 122 7.22 -20.38 9.21
C LEU A 122 6.56 -18.99 9.06
N PRO A 123 5.23 -18.87 9.28
CA PRO A 123 4.48 -17.64 9.08
C PRO A 123 4.99 -16.47 9.92
N GLN A 124 5.62 -16.76 11.06
CA GLN A 124 6.23 -15.77 11.94
C GLN A 124 7.50 -15.08 11.37
N TYR A 125 8.09 -15.63 10.30
CA TYR A 125 9.29 -15.09 9.65
C TYR A 125 9.03 -14.58 8.23
N VAL A 126 7.95 -15.02 7.60
CA VAL A 126 7.58 -14.67 6.23
C VAL A 126 6.13 -14.22 6.24
N ASP A 127 5.91 -12.95 6.49
CA ASP A 127 4.60 -12.35 6.77
C ASP A 127 3.86 -11.93 5.48
N CYS A 128 4.58 -11.76 4.37
CA CYS A 128 4.02 -11.33 3.09
C CYS A 128 3.66 -12.54 2.22
N ARG A 129 2.45 -12.56 1.67
CA ARG A 129 2.06 -13.55 0.65
C ARG A 129 1.89 -12.88 -0.72
N PRO A 130 2.40 -13.46 -1.82
CA PRO A 130 2.17 -12.91 -3.15
C PRO A 130 0.66 -12.89 -3.47
N ILE A 131 0.18 -11.79 -4.05
CA ILE A 131 -1.22 -11.58 -4.42
C ILE A 131 -1.36 -11.26 -5.92
N TYR A 132 -2.58 -11.43 -6.46
CA TYR A 132 -2.93 -10.99 -7.81
C TYR A 132 -3.33 -9.50 -7.78
N VAL A 133 -2.33 -8.61 -7.70
CA VAL A 133 -2.52 -7.16 -7.47
C VAL A 133 -3.45 -6.54 -8.49
N GLU A 134 -3.19 -6.75 -9.79
CA GLU A 134 -3.99 -6.17 -10.87
C GLU A 134 -5.44 -6.64 -10.80
N GLN A 135 -5.65 -7.94 -10.58
CA GLN A 135 -7.01 -8.50 -10.49
C GLN A 135 -7.75 -7.92 -9.28
N SER A 136 -7.11 -7.87 -8.12
CA SER A 136 -7.72 -7.30 -6.90
C SER A 136 -8.15 -5.85 -7.08
N ILE A 137 -7.33 -5.04 -7.77
CA ILE A 137 -7.63 -3.63 -8.05
C ILE A 137 -8.79 -3.52 -9.05
N LYS A 138 -8.83 -4.37 -10.10
CA LYS A 138 -9.95 -4.44 -11.06
C LYS A 138 -11.26 -4.84 -10.38
N ASP A 139 -11.22 -5.88 -9.54
CA ASP A 139 -12.40 -6.39 -8.82
C ASP A 139 -12.96 -5.34 -7.85
N ALA A 140 -12.12 -4.47 -7.28
CA ALA A 140 -12.53 -3.32 -6.51
C ALA A 140 -13.13 -2.17 -7.37
N GLY A 141 -13.15 -2.33 -8.70
CA GLY A 141 -13.77 -1.41 -9.65
C GLY A 141 -12.92 -0.17 -9.95
N PHE A 142 -11.58 -0.31 -9.91
CA PHE A 142 -10.67 0.69 -10.45
C PHE A 142 -10.35 0.40 -11.93
N VAL A 143 -10.08 1.47 -12.69
CA VAL A 143 -9.60 1.37 -14.07
C VAL A 143 -8.08 1.38 -14.07
N ILE A 144 -7.45 0.32 -14.54
CA ILE A 144 -5.98 0.22 -14.59
C ILE A 144 -5.44 1.19 -15.64
N GLN A 145 -4.49 2.02 -15.24
CA GLN A 145 -3.79 2.98 -16.09
C GLN A 145 -2.39 2.50 -16.47
N HIS A 146 -1.72 1.83 -15.53
CA HIS A 146 -0.36 1.36 -15.74
C HIS A 146 -0.10 0.09 -14.92
N LYS A 147 0.66 -0.82 -15.51
CA LYS A 147 1.22 -1.98 -14.81
C LYS A 147 2.66 -2.19 -15.24
N GLU A 148 3.53 -2.36 -14.28
CA GLU A 148 4.93 -2.68 -14.52
C GLU A 148 5.36 -3.83 -13.60
N ARG A 149 6.10 -4.77 -14.15
CA ARG A 149 6.72 -5.84 -13.37
C ARG A 149 8.15 -5.48 -13.04
N VAL A 150 8.50 -5.59 -11.76
CA VAL A 150 9.82 -5.33 -11.25
C VAL A 150 10.39 -6.57 -10.57
N SER A 151 11.72 -6.69 -10.54
CA SER A 151 12.39 -7.73 -9.78
C SER A 151 12.91 -7.15 -8.46
N LEU A 152 12.43 -7.68 -7.35
CA LEU A 152 12.80 -7.25 -6.00
C LEU A 152 13.60 -8.38 -5.34
N LEU A 153 14.93 -8.24 -5.31
CA LEU A 153 15.85 -9.28 -4.80
C LEU A 153 15.61 -10.68 -5.41
N GLY A 154 15.23 -10.71 -6.71
CA GLY A 154 14.94 -11.96 -7.43
C GLY A 154 13.49 -12.46 -7.31
N LEU A 155 12.65 -11.80 -6.51
CA LEU A 155 11.22 -12.09 -6.41
C LEU A 155 10.43 -11.15 -7.33
N PRO A 156 9.35 -11.63 -7.99
CA PRO A 156 8.51 -10.79 -8.83
C PRO A 156 7.67 -9.84 -7.99
N GLY A 157 7.71 -8.55 -8.32
CA GLY A 157 6.82 -7.54 -7.79
C GLY A 157 6.04 -6.87 -8.92
N ASP A 158 4.85 -6.41 -8.64
CA ASP A 158 4.06 -5.61 -9.57
C ASP A 158 3.86 -4.19 -9.00
N ILE A 159 4.03 -3.20 -9.88
CA ILE A 159 3.63 -1.82 -9.66
C ILE A 159 2.37 -1.61 -10.48
N VAL A 160 1.27 -1.29 -9.84
CA VAL A 160 -0.02 -1.08 -10.51
C VAL A 160 -0.57 0.30 -10.14
N ILE A 161 -0.96 1.06 -11.16
CA ILE A 161 -1.65 2.34 -10.99
C ILE A 161 -3.06 2.21 -11.54
N GLY A 162 -4.04 2.53 -10.73
CA GLY A 162 -5.45 2.56 -11.10
C GLY A 162 -6.09 3.92 -10.81
N THR A 163 -7.24 4.17 -11.42
CA THR A 163 -8.04 5.38 -11.22
C THR A 163 -9.45 5.01 -10.78
N LYS A 164 -9.98 5.72 -9.79
CA LYS A 164 -11.40 5.64 -9.41
C LYS A 164 -12.24 6.25 -10.54
N PRO A 165 -13.18 5.51 -11.15
CA PRO A 165 -14.05 6.07 -12.18
C PRO A 165 -14.92 7.21 -11.63
N ILE A 166 -15.38 8.09 -12.52
CA ILE A 166 -16.43 9.07 -12.22
C ILE A 166 -17.72 8.26 -12.13
N SER A 167 -18.31 8.17 -10.96
CA SER A 167 -19.63 7.57 -10.75
C SER A 167 -20.71 8.58 -11.10
#